data_9a8077320fd5b96d167996367e169e97
#
_entry.id   9a8077320fd5b96d167996367e169e97
#
_cell.length_a   1.000
_cell.length_b   1.000
_cell.length_c   1.000
_cell.angle_alpha   90.00
_cell.angle_beta   90.00
_cell.angle_gamma   90.00
#
_symmetry.space_group_name_H-M   'P 1'
#
loop_
_entity.id
_entity.type
_entity.pdbx_description
1 polymer ?
#
loop_
_entity_poly.entity_id
_entity_poly.type
_entity_poly.pdbx_seq_one_letter_code
_entity_poly.pdbx_strand_id
1 'polypeptide(L)'
;MALNSISEHMKRDMNVNLDCLRVFTPSAPKMRVGCPNGDGGYVVIDVPDAKYDVLIAGGVADQVEFEDTFLERWKVPCYAYDGTINANFPKTRNPITFVNKNIGPVETATETNMHHLFDAHERIFVKMDIEGAEYPWFRSLDDAKLKKIEQMVVELHPPHDFSQIMRLAKTHWLVHVHANNYGGMFQVSDNIVMPRVFECTFVRKKDGEQLELNTQPFPTEFDQPNTRDRPDYRLVGYPFVNC
;
A
#
# COMPACT_ATOMS: atom_id res chain seq x y z
N MET A 1 -8.17 30.55 -16.48
CA MET A 1 -7.77 29.82 -17.71
C MET A 1 -6.81 28.63 -17.48
N ALA A 2 -6.14 28.49 -16.34
CA ALA A 2 -5.20 27.38 -16.09
C ALA A 2 -5.86 26.04 -15.62
N LEU A 3 -7.07 26.07 -15.07
CA LEU A 3 -7.78 24.88 -14.59
C LEU A 3 -8.38 24.01 -15.71
N ASN A 4 -8.71 24.61 -16.86
CA ASN A 4 -9.26 23.85 -18.00
C ASN A 4 -8.22 23.06 -18.79
N SER A 5 -6.95 23.50 -18.79
CA SER A 5 -5.88 22.81 -19.53
C SER A 5 -5.44 21.48 -18.86
N ILE A 6 -5.52 21.41 -17.54
CA ILE A 6 -5.20 20.19 -16.79
C ILE A 6 -6.28 19.12 -17.03
N SER A 7 -7.55 19.51 -17.12
CA SER A 7 -8.65 18.58 -17.37
C SER A 7 -8.63 18.00 -18.79
N GLU A 8 -8.19 18.77 -19.78
CA GLU A 8 -8.11 18.31 -21.17
C GLU A 8 -6.89 17.42 -21.45
N HIS A 9 -5.75 17.65 -20.78
CA HIS A 9 -4.59 16.75 -20.86
C HIS A 9 -4.88 15.39 -20.21
N MET A 10 -5.60 15.37 -19.09
CA MET A 10 -6.04 14.12 -18.44
C MET A 10 -7.08 13.36 -19.27
N LYS A 11 -7.88 14.03 -20.10
CA LYS A 11 -8.88 13.36 -20.96
C LYS A 11 -8.29 12.66 -22.19
N ARG A 12 -7.05 12.97 -22.61
CA ARG A 12 -6.46 12.43 -23.83
C ARG A 12 -5.74 11.09 -23.72
N ASP A 13 -5.41 10.63 -22.51
CA ASP A 13 -4.61 9.40 -22.31
C ASP A 13 -5.35 8.23 -21.64
N MET A 14 -6.68 8.26 -21.58
CA MET A 14 -7.41 7.32 -20.77
C MET A 14 -8.04 6.14 -21.52
N ASN A 15 -7.20 5.38 -22.20
CA ASN A 15 -7.38 3.93 -22.31
C ASN A 15 -6.65 3.23 -21.14
N VAL A 16 -6.78 3.78 -19.93
CA VAL A 16 -6.20 3.17 -18.74
C VAL A 16 -6.98 1.91 -18.44
N ASN A 17 -6.33 0.77 -18.59
CA ASN A 17 -6.89 -0.49 -18.15
C ASN A 17 -6.89 -0.52 -16.61
N LEU A 18 -8.06 -0.35 -16.00
CA LEU A 18 -8.25 -0.40 -14.56
C LEU A 18 -8.42 -1.82 -14.02
N ASP A 19 -8.35 -2.86 -14.85
CA ASP A 19 -8.43 -4.26 -14.40
C ASP A 19 -7.30 -4.63 -13.42
N CYS A 20 -6.20 -3.91 -13.45
CA CYS A 20 -5.13 -4.05 -12.46
C CYS A 20 -5.55 -3.64 -11.04
N LEU A 21 -6.65 -2.92 -10.89
CA LEU A 21 -7.26 -2.53 -9.61
C LEU A 21 -8.44 -3.43 -9.21
N ARG A 22 -8.71 -4.51 -9.94
CA ARG A 22 -9.71 -5.48 -9.50
C ARG A 22 -9.28 -6.11 -8.19
N VAL A 23 -10.21 -6.11 -7.24
CA VAL A 23 -9.98 -6.68 -5.92
C VAL A 23 -10.47 -8.12 -5.89
N PHE A 24 -9.70 -8.98 -5.23
CA PHE A 24 -9.99 -10.41 -5.09
C PHE A 24 -10.29 -10.75 -3.63
N THR A 25 -11.13 -11.76 -3.42
CA THR A 25 -11.46 -12.27 -2.10
C THR A 25 -10.32 -13.18 -1.62
N PRO A 26 -9.60 -12.81 -0.53
CA PRO A 26 -8.49 -13.62 -0.04
C PRO A 26 -8.98 -14.94 0.57
N SER A 27 -8.14 -15.97 0.55
CA SER A 27 -8.41 -17.28 1.14
C SER A 27 -8.26 -17.30 2.68
N ALA A 28 -7.64 -16.27 3.26
CA ALA A 28 -7.43 -16.13 4.70
C ALA A 28 -8.15 -14.88 5.24
N PRO A 29 -8.43 -14.82 6.55
CA PRO A 29 -9.18 -13.71 7.13
C PRO A 29 -8.41 -12.39 7.06
N LYS A 30 -9.16 -11.30 7.01
CA LYS A 30 -8.65 -9.94 7.15
C LYS A 30 -8.51 -9.58 8.62
N MET A 31 -7.53 -8.75 8.94
CA MET A 31 -7.38 -8.13 10.24
C MET A 31 -6.82 -6.72 10.10
N ARG A 32 -7.11 -5.85 11.07
CA ARG A 32 -6.49 -4.53 11.13
C ARG A 32 -5.21 -4.58 11.95
N VAL A 33 -4.16 -3.96 11.45
CA VAL A 33 -2.86 -3.78 12.12
C VAL A 33 -2.56 -2.30 12.18
N GLY A 34 -2.03 -1.83 13.30
CA GLY A 34 -1.74 -0.42 13.55
C GLY A 34 -2.85 0.29 14.34
N CYS A 35 -3.05 1.57 14.08
CA CYS A 35 -4.03 2.39 14.78
C CYS A 35 -5.44 1.78 14.68
N PRO A 36 -6.11 1.51 15.82
CA PRO A 36 -7.41 0.83 15.79
C PRO A 36 -8.58 1.74 15.39
N ASN A 37 -8.40 3.07 15.41
CA ASN A 37 -9.51 4.03 15.30
C ASN A 37 -9.20 5.25 14.41
N GLY A 38 -8.41 5.08 13.37
CA GLY A 38 -8.08 6.20 12.46
C GLY A 38 -6.91 5.88 11.54
N ASP A 39 -6.23 6.92 11.11
CA ASP A 39 -5.05 6.83 10.25
C ASP A 39 -3.91 6.02 10.87
N GLY A 40 -2.99 5.51 10.04
CA GLY A 40 -1.85 4.67 10.49
C GLY A 40 -2.21 3.22 10.84
N GLY A 41 -3.43 2.78 10.52
CA GLY A 41 -3.83 1.37 10.61
C GLY A 41 -4.26 0.83 9.26
N TYR A 42 -3.77 -0.35 8.90
CA TYR A 42 -4.01 -0.98 7.59
C TYR A 42 -4.66 -2.34 7.74
N VAL A 43 -5.48 -2.71 6.76
CA VAL A 43 -6.06 -4.04 6.67
C VAL A 43 -5.05 -4.99 6.04
N VAL A 44 -4.69 -6.04 6.75
CA VAL A 44 -3.79 -7.10 6.28
C VAL A 44 -4.52 -8.42 6.20
N ILE A 45 -3.94 -9.39 5.50
CA ILE A 45 -4.43 -10.77 5.48
C ILE A 45 -3.67 -11.57 6.52
N ASP A 46 -4.37 -12.16 7.47
CA ASP A 46 -3.80 -13.06 8.48
C ASP A 46 -3.59 -14.45 7.87
N VAL A 47 -2.58 -14.57 7.03
CA VAL A 47 -2.24 -15.85 6.41
C VAL A 47 -1.76 -16.81 7.50
N PRO A 48 -2.43 -17.94 7.72
CA PRO A 48 -1.98 -18.96 8.66
C PRO A 48 -0.54 -19.39 8.33
N ASP A 49 0.30 -19.47 9.35
CA ASP A 49 1.72 -19.86 9.22
C ASP A 49 2.57 -18.97 8.32
N ALA A 50 2.12 -17.74 8.04
CA ALA A 50 2.95 -16.77 7.34
C ALA A 50 4.27 -16.56 8.07
N LYS A 51 5.36 -16.91 7.40
CA LYS A 51 6.72 -16.76 7.95
C LYS A 51 7.40 -15.63 7.21
N TYR A 52 7.20 -14.41 7.67
CA TYR A 52 7.99 -13.29 7.18
C TYR A 52 9.40 -13.38 7.75
N ASP A 53 10.38 -12.95 6.99
CA ASP A 53 11.78 -12.85 7.43
C ASP A 53 12.07 -11.46 7.99
N VAL A 54 11.31 -10.45 7.53
CA VAL A 54 11.49 -9.04 7.86
C VAL A 54 10.23 -8.23 7.58
N LEU A 55 10.02 -7.18 8.38
CA LEU A 55 9.15 -6.05 8.07
C LEU A 55 10.00 -4.88 7.55
N ILE A 56 9.65 -4.37 6.37
CA ILE A 56 10.19 -3.11 5.84
C ILE A 56 9.05 -2.09 5.92
N ALA A 57 9.25 -1.03 6.70
CA ALA A 57 8.27 0.03 6.90
C ALA A 57 8.81 1.36 6.38
N GLY A 58 8.10 1.98 5.45
CA GLY A 58 8.40 3.28 4.88
C GLY A 58 7.35 4.32 5.21
N GLY A 59 7.78 5.54 5.56
CA GLY A 59 6.89 6.62 5.98
C GLY A 59 6.26 6.33 7.33
N VAL A 60 7.08 6.32 8.37
CA VAL A 60 6.61 6.00 9.74
C VAL A 60 6.25 7.26 10.53
N ALA A 61 6.69 8.44 10.07
CA ALA A 61 6.46 9.72 10.73
C ALA A 61 6.70 9.63 12.26
N ASP A 62 5.75 10.09 13.05
CA ASP A 62 5.76 10.00 14.52
C ASP A 62 4.84 8.88 15.06
N GLN A 63 4.35 7.99 14.18
CA GLN A 63 3.42 6.92 14.51
C GLN A 63 4.03 5.55 14.14
N VAL A 64 4.16 4.70 15.13
CA VAL A 64 4.75 3.35 15.00
C VAL A 64 3.80 2.24 15.46
N GLU A 65 2.51 2.56 15.55
CA GLU A 65 1.49 1.62 16.00
C GLU A 65 1.36 0.42 15.06
N PHE A 66 1.58 0.65 13.75
CA PHE A 66 1.56 -0.44 12.77
C PHE A 66 2.71 -1.41 13.04
N GLU A 67 3.93 -0.89 13.12
CA GLU A 67 5.14 -1.68 13.32
C GLU A 67 5.06 -2.43 14.66
N ASP A 68 4.68 -1.76 15.74
CA ASP A 68 4.53 -2.39 17.05
C ASP A 68 3.49 -3.50 17.05
N THR A 69 2.30 -3.25 16.50
CA THR A 69 1.23 -4.26 16.42
C THR A 69 1.62 -5.42 15.52
N PHE A 70 2.29 -5.14 14.41
CA PHE A 70 2.82 -6.17 13.51
C PHE A 70 3.84 -7.07 14.21
N LEU A 71 4.80 -6.47 14.92
CA LEU A 71 5.86 -7.19 15.62
C LEU A 71 5.36 -7.99 16.81
N GLU A 72 4.29 -7.58 17.47
CA GLU A 72 3.62 -8.40 18.49
C GLU A 72 3.09 -9.71 17.90
N ARG A 73 2.62 -9.69 16.66
CA ARG A 73 2.05 -10.85 15.97
C ARG A 73 3.10 -11.75 15.34
N TRP A 74 4.03 -11.18 14.59
CA TRP A 74 4.96 -11.99 13.73
C TRP A 74 6.41 -12.05 14.24
N LYS A 75 6.83 -11.17 15.14
CA LYS A 75 8.13 -11.22 15.86
C LYS A 75 9.34 -11.35 14.93
N VAL A 76 9.41 -10.53 13.92
CA VAL A 76 10.51 -10.49 12.93
C VAL A 76 11.34 -9.21 13.08
N PRO A 77 12.56 -9.14 12.53
CA PRO A 77 13.27 -7.87 12.40
C PRO A 77 12.42 -6.82 11.67
N CYS A 78 12.52 -5.56 12.13
CA CYS A 78 11.85 -4.43 11.48
C CYS A 78 12.86 -3.35 11.14
N TYR A 79 12.82 -2.88 9.89
CA TYR A 79 13.56 -1.72 9.42
C TYR A 79 12.55 -0.64 9.02
N ALA A 80 12.58 0.46 9.76
CA ALA A 80 11.70 1.61 9.55
C ALA A 80 12.49 2.77 8.93
N TYR A 81 11.96 3.33 7.85
CA TYR A 81 12.59 4.39 7.08
C TYR A 81 11.72 5.63 7.05
N ASP A 82 12.32 6.76 7.39
CA ASP A 82 11.72 8.07 7.21
C ASP A 82 12.81 9.15 7.23
N GLY A 83 12.94 9.90 6.15
CA GLY A 83 13.91 11.00 6.04
C GLY A 83 13.37 12.33 6.52
N THR A 84 12.09 12.42 6.89
CA THR A 84 11.44 13.67 7.30
C THR A 84 11.48 13.88 8.81
N ILE A 85 11.59 12.81 9.60
CA ILE A 85 11.68 12.89 11.05
C ILE A 85 13.13 13.06 11.50
N ASN A 86 13.35 14.06 12.33
CA ASN A 86 14.63 14.30 12.98
C ASN A 86 14.88 13.26 14.09
N ALA A 87 15.98 13.34 14.80
CA ALA A 87 16.53 12.38 15.76
C ALA A 87 15.59 11.83 16.87
N ASN A 88 14.33 12.22 16.89
CA ASN A 88 13.31 11.78 17.86
C ASN A 88 12.39 10.73 17.28
N PHE A 89 12.94 9.61 16.81
CA PHE A 89 12.12 8.45 16.49
C PHE A 89 11.22 8.07 17.67
N PRO A 90 9.94 7.76 17.48
CA PRO A 90 9.01 7.44 18.54
C PRO A 90 9.49 6.29 19.43
N LYS A 91 9.05 6.27 20.68
CA LYS A 91 9.27 5.13 21.55
C LYS A 91 8.43 3.95 21.07
N THR A 92 9.08 2.83 20.86
CA THR A 92 8.48 1.58 20.40
C THR A 92 8.37 0.57 21.54
N ARG A 93 7.39 -0.32 21.45
CA ARG A 93 7.24 -1.47 22.37
C ARG A 93 8.14 -2.64 21.95
N ASN A 94 8.48 -2.68 20.66
CA ASN A 94 9.31 -3.71 20.06
C ASN A 94 10.60 -3.11 19.47
N PRO A 95 11.68 -3.89 19.33
CA PRO A 95 12.90 -3.40 18.68
C PRO A 95 12.65 -3.08 17.20
N ILE A 96 12.89 -1.82 16.83
CA ILE A 96 12.81 -1.33 15.45
C ILE A 96 14.16 -0.69 15.09
N THR A 97 14.73 -1.08 13.97
CA THR A 97 15.90 -0.43 13.40
C THR A 97 15.43 0.75 12.56
N PHE A 98 15.54 1.95 13.12
CA PHE A 98 15.20 3.16 12.40
C PHE A 98 16.35 3.66 11.53
N VAL A 99 16.07 4.03 10.30
CA VAL A 99 17.01 4.61 9.34
C VAL A 99 16.46 5.94 8.82
N ASN A 100 17.16 7.03 9.16
CA ASN A 100 16.77 8.37 8.72
C ASN A 100 17.15 8.59 7.24
N LYS A 101 16.38 8.01 6.35
CA LYS A 101 16.47 8.19 4.89
C LYS A 101 15.07 8.15 4.27
N ASN A 102 14.87 8.91 3.22
CA ASN A 102 13.70 8.76 2.36
C ASN A 102 13.83 7.47 1.53
N ILE A 103 12.70 6.89 1.19
CA ILE A 103 12.66 5.76 0.23
C ILE A 103 12.47 6.33 -1.17
N GLY A 104 13.23 5.80 -2.12
CA GLY A 104 13.13 6.19 -3.52
C GLY A 104 13.89 5.22 -4.44
N PRO A 105 14.11 5.58 -5.71
CA PRO A 105 14.68 4.65 -6.69
C PRO A 105 16.19 4.45 -6.58
N VAL A 106 16.91 5.29 -5.82
CA VAL A 106 18.37 5.30 -5.79
C VAL A 106 18.92 5.17 -4.37
N GLU A 107 20.20 4.82 -4.25
CA GLU A 107 20.91 4.81 -2.98
C GLU A 107 21.83 6.03 -2.90
N THR A 108 21.60 6.89 -1.91
CA THR A 108 22.38 8.11 -1.63
C THR A 108 22.61 8.27 -0.13
N ALA A 109 23.16 9.40 0.30
CA ALA A 109 23.30 9.71 1.72
C ALA A 109 21.92 9.90 2.41
N THR A 110 20.89 10.39 1.69
CA THR A 110 19.59 10.76 2.24
C THR A 110 18.42 9.95 1.67
N GLU A 111 18.67 9.08 0.69
CA GLU A 111 17.67 8.24 0.03
C GLU A 111 18.16 6.80 -0.08
N THR A 112 17.24 5.83 -0.03
CA THR A 112 17.55 4.42 -0.18
C THR A 112 16.49 3.72 -1.03
N ASN A 113 16.92 2.78 -1.87
CA ASN A 113 16.05 1.84 -2.58
C ASN A 113 15.83 0.53 -1.80
N MET A 114 16.52 0.35 -0.68
CA MET A 114 16.45 -0.82 0.22
C MET A 114 16.81 -2.15 -0.45
N HIS A 115 17.47 -2.16 -1.61
CA HIS A 115 17.77 -3.39 -2.34
C HIS A 115 18.58 -4.38 -1.48
N HIS A 116 19.45 -3.90 -0.58
CA HIS A 116 20.22 -4.74 0.33
C HIS A 116 19.35 -5.62 1.25
N LEU A 117 18.14 -5.14 1.63
CA LEU A 117 17.20 -5.96 2.41
C LEU A 117 16.56 -7.05 1.54
N PHE A 118 16.28 -6.74 0.27
CA PHE A 118 15.79 -7.76 -0.68
C PHE A 118 16.86 -8.80 -1.02
N ASP A 119 18.15 -8.43 -0.99
CA ASP A 119 19.24 -9.37 -1.19
C ASP A 119 19.44 -10.28 0.03
N ALA A 120 19.12 -9.80 1.23
CA ALA A 120 19.29 -10.51 2.50
C ALA A 120 18.09 -11.39 2.92
N HIS A 121 16.90 -11.13 2.40
CA HIS A 121 15.65 -11.76 2.84
C HIS A 121 14.83 -12.30 1.67
N GLU A 122 14.02 -13.35 1.92
CA GLU A 122 13.22 -14.01 0.89
C GLU A 122 11.71 -13.80 1.06
N ARG A 123 11.23 -13.57 2.28
CA ARG A 123 9.80 -13.44 2.61
C ARG A 123 9.56 -12.13 3.33
N ILE A 124 9.32 -11.10 2.56
CA ILE A 124 9.28 -9.71 3.02
C ILE A 124 7.83 -9.28 3.20
N PHE A 125 7.53 -8.66 4.35
CA PHE A 125 6.35 -7.82 4.46
C PHE A 125 6.76 -6.36 4.25
N VAL A 126 5.98 -5.61 3.46
CA VAL A 126 6.21 -4.19 3.20
C VAL A 126 5.02 -3.37 3.69
N LYS A 127 5.26 -2.35 4.51
CA LYS A 127 4.35 -1.22 4.76
C LYS A 127 4.94 0.00 4.08
N MET A 128 4.17 0.69 3.24
CA MET A 128 4.69 1.80 2.46
C MET A 128 3.66 2.93 2.37
N ASP A 129 4.07 4.09 2.86
CA ASP A 129 3.31 5.33 2.81
C ASP A 129 4.34 6.47 2.74
N ILE A 130 4.76 6.83 1.52
CA ILE A 130 5.93 7.68 1.27
C ILE A 130 5.62 8.87 0.35
N GLU A 131 4.35 9.30 0.36
CA GLU A 131 3.89 10.58 -0.17
C GLU A 131 4.24 10.80 -1.66
N GLY A 132 4.06 9.75 -2.48
CA GLY A 132 4.21 9.80 -3.94
C GLY A 132 5.51 9.21 -4.48
N ALA A 133 6.42 8.71 -3.63
CA ALA A 133 7.62 8.01 -4.06
C ALA A 133 7.42 6.50 -4.30
N GLU A 134 6.20 5.97 -4.11
CA GLU A 134 5.86 4.55 -4.25
C GLU A 134 6.17 4.03 -5.66
N TYR A 135 5.72 4.74 -6.69
CA TYR A 135 5.92 4.29 -8.08
C TYR A 135 7.38 4.39 -8.56
N PRO A 136 8.14 5.46 -8.27
CA PRO A 136 9.58 5.49 -8.51
C PRO A 136 10.31 4.33 -7.80
N TRP A 137 9.96 4.01 -6.57
CA TRP A 137 10.54 2.89 -5.84
C TRP A 137 10.16 1.54 -6.48
N PHE A 138 8.89 1.29 -6.82
CA PHE A 138 8.48 0.07 -7.53
C PHE A 138 9.24 -0.14 -8.83
N ARG A 139 9.51 0.93 -9.58
CA ARG A 139 10.32 0.85 -10.82
C ARG A 139 11.75 0.42 -10.56
N SER A 140 12.31 0.71 -9.40
CA SER A 140 13.68 0.32 -9.05
C SER A 140 13.80 -1.18 -8.73
N LEU A 141 12.71 -1.83 -8.29
CA LEU A 141 12.70 -3.26 -8.01
C LEU A 141 12.60 -4.06 -9.31
N ASP A 142 13.46 -5.06 -9.47
CA ASP A 142 13.30 -6.07 -10.52
C ASP A 142 12.19 -7.08 -10.15
N ASP A 143 11.82 -7.95 -11.09
CA ASP A 143 10.74 -8.93 -10.87
C ASP A 143 11.14 -10.01 -9.86
N ALA A 144 12.43 -10.27 -9.66
CA ALA A 144 12.91 -11.20 -8.66
C ALA A 144 12.69 -10.64 -7.26
N LYS A 145 13.01 -9.35 -7.05
CA LYS A 145 12.76 -8.66 -5.78
C LYS A 145 11.27 -8.53 -5.49
N LEU A 146 10.44 -8.18 -6.48
CA LEU A 146 8.99 -8.12 -6.30
C LEU A 146 8.41 -9.45 -5.80
N LYS A 147 8.89 -10.58 -6.31
CA LYS A 147 8.43 -11.91 -5.87
C LYS A 147 8.82 -12.27 -4.44
N LYS A 148 9.73 -11.55 -3.81
CA LYS A 148 10.09 -11.73 -2.41
C LYS A 148 9.12 -11.04 -1.45
N ILE A 149 8.29 -10.13 -1.95
CA ILE A 149 7.22 -9.51 -1.16
C ILE A 149 6.09 -10.52 -1.01
N GLU A 150 5.91 -11.07 0.20
CA GLU A 150 4.81 -11.99 0.51
C GLU A 150 3.48 -11.27 0.66
N GLN A 151 3.54 -10.10 1.30
CA GLN A 151 2.40 -9.22 1.49
C GLN A 151 2.88 -7.78 1.60
N MET A 152 2.06 -6.87 1.11
CA MET A 152 2.35 -5.46 1.17
C MET A 152 1.07 -4.67 1.45
N VAL A 153 1.16 -3.72 2.37
CA VAL A 153 0.21 -2.62 2.47
C VAL A 153 0.88 -1.36 1.96
N VAL A 154 0.21 -0.66 1.06
CA VAL A 154 0.76 0.55 0.44
C VAL A 154 -0.32 1.60 0.27
N GLU A 155 -0.03 2.82 0.70
CA GLU A 155 -0.82 3.98 0.33
C GLU A 155 -0.31 4.54 -1.00
N LEU A 156 -1.18 4.56 -2.00
CA LEU A 156 -0.85 4.99 -3.36
C LEU A 156 -1.28 6.44 -3.57
N HIS A 157 -0.29 7.29 -3.84
CA HIS A 157 -0.47 8.72 -4.06
C HIS A 157 -0.44 9.10 -5.54
N PRO A 158 -1.14 10.17 -5.96
CA PRO A 158 -1.05 10.68 -7.32
C PRO A 158 0.32 11.38 -7.58
N PRO A 159 0.81 11.41 -8.83
CA PRO A 159 0.17 10.88 -10.03
C PRO A 159 0.30 9.35 -10.14
N HIS A 160 -0.83 8.67 -10.37
CA HIS A 160 -0.84 7.21 -10.42
C HIS A 160 -0.14 6.67 -11.66
N ASP A 161 0.80 5.76 -11.45
CA ASP A 161 1.44 4.97 -12.51
C ASP A 161 0.81 3.57 -12.58
N PHE A 162 -0.29 3.48 -13.33
CA PHE A 162 -1.00 2.22 -13.51
C PHE A 162 -0.13 1.12 -14.15
N SER A 163 0.95 1.46 -14.85
CA SER A 163 1.88 0.47 -15.39
C SER A 163 2.58 -0.32 -14.28
N GLN A 164 2.89 0.33 -13.15
CA GLN A 164 3.47 -0.34 -12.00
C GLN A 164 2.44 -1.18 -11.26
N ILE A 165 1.19 -0.71 -11.16
CA ILE A 165 0.11 -1.51 -10.58
C ILE A 165 -0.15 -2.75 -11.45
N MET A 166 -0.19 -2.61 -12.78
CA MET A 166 -0.28 -3.74 -13.70
C MET A 166 0.89 -4.72 -13.55
N ARG A 167 2.09 -4.22 -13.29
CA ARG A 167 3.26 -5.05 -13.03
C ARG A 167 3.12 -5.83 -11.73
N LEU A 168 2.67 -5.18 -10.64
CA LEU A 168 2.35 -5.82 -9.37
C LEU A 168 1.26 -6.89 -9.54
N ALA A 169 0.21 -6.59 -10.30
CA ALA A 169 -0.90 -7.51 -10.56
C ALA A 169 -0.48 -8.80 -11.28
N LYS A 170 0.70 -8.87 -11.90
CA LYS A 170 1.24 -10.12 -12.46
C LYS A 170 1.66 -11.11 -11.38
N THR A 171 2.16 -10.62 -10.25
CA THR A 171 2.76 -11.43 -9.16
C THR A 171 1.97 -11.40 -7.87
N HIS A 172 1.03 -10.45 -7.73
CA HIS A 172 0.24 -10.28 -6.50
C HIS A 172 -1.25 -10.14 -6.82
N TRP A 173 -2.07 -10.58 -5.89
CA TRP A 173 -3.49 -10.27 -5.83
C TRP A 173 -3.69 -8.97 -5.05
N LEU A 174 -4.46 -8.01 -5.58
CA LEU A 174 -5.01 -6.92 -4.78
C LEU A 174 -6.21 -7.50 -4.01
N VAL A 175 -6.14 -7.55 -2.69
CA VAL A 175 -7.14 -8.24 -1.85
C VAL A 175 -7.92 -7.30 -0.93
N HIS A 176 -7.47 -6.06 -0.81
CA HIS A 176 -8.16 -5.02 -0.07
C HIS A 176 -7.83 -3.64 -0.63
N VAL A 177 -8.81 -2.75 -0.53
CA VAL A 177 -8.64 -1.32 -0.85
C VAL A 177 -9.46 -0.50 0.13
N HIS A 178 -8.88 0.61 0.60
CA HIS A 178 -9.58 1.62 1.38
C HIS A 178 -9.28 3.00 0.77
N ALA A 179 -10.31 3.80 0.58
CA ALA A 179 -10.16 5.14 0.02
C ALA A 179 -9.80 6.12 1.13
N ASN A 180 -8.62 6.74 1.08
CA ASN A 180 -8.27 7.80 2.03
C ASN A 180 -9.22 8.98 1.87
N ASN A 181 -10.08 9.21 2.88
CA ASN A 181 -11.12 10.24 2.84
C ASN A 181 -10.59 11.67 3.00
N TYR A 182 -9.30 11.83 3.30
CA TYR A 182 -8.62 13.13 3.27
C TYR A 182 -8.24 13.52 1.83
N GLY A 183 -7.80 12.56 1.00
CA GLY A 183 -7.27 12.78 -0.34
C GLY A 183 -8.30 13.24 -1.38
N GLY A 184 -9.58 12.98 -1.17
CA GLY A 184 -10.66 13.32 -2.13
C GLY A 184 -10.79 12.28 -3.24
N MET A 185 -11.71 12.57 -4.18
CA MET A 185 -12.05 11.71 -5.32
C MET A 185 -11.73 12.43 -6.64
N PHE A 186 -11.53 11.68 -7.71
CA PHE A 186 -11.41 12.23 -9.06
C PHE A 186 -12.16 11.37 -10.08
N GLN A 187 -12.65 12.01 -11.12
CA GLN A 187 -13.39 11.35 -12.18
C GLN A 187 -12.41 10.83 -13.24
N VAL A 188 -12.46 9.54 -13.48
CA VAL A 188 -11.64 8.83 -14.49
C VAL A 188 -12.35 8.81 -15.83
N SER A 189 -13.67 8.57 -15.82
CA SER A 189 -14.56 8.61 -16.98
C SER A 189 -15.97 9.00 -16.53
N ASP A 190 -16.92 9.10 -17.48
CA ASP A 190 -18.30 9.50 -17.17
C ASP A 190 -18.94 8.61 -16.06
N ASN A 191 -18.53 7.36 -15.95
CA ASN A 191 -19.10 6.39 -15.03
C ASN A 191 -18.11 5.85 -13.97
N ILE A 192 -16.88 6.35 -13.94
CA ILE A 192 -15.85 5.84 -13.02
C ILE A 192 -15.26 7.00 -12.21
N VAL A 193 -15.43 6.90 -10.91
CA VAL A 193 -14.81 7.80 -9.92
C VAL A 193 -13.87 7.00 -9.05
N MET A 194 -12.67 7.53 -8.82
CA MET A 194 -11.65 6.88 -8.02
C MET A 194 -11.17 7.78 -6.88
N PRO A 195 -10.72 7.22 -5.76
CA PRO A 195 -10.01 7.99 -4.75
C PRO A 195 -8.68 8.51 -5.31
N ARG A 196 -8.28 9.71 -4.87
CA ARG A 196 -6.97 10.27 -5.21
C ARG A 196 -5.84 9.57 -4.47
N VAL A 197 -6.11 9.18 -3.22
CA VAL A 197 -5.20 8.45 -2.36
C VAL A 197 -5.96 7.22 -1.84
N PHE A 198 -5.34 6.07 -1.90
CA PHE A 198 -5.97 4.84 -1.44
C PHE A 198 -4.96 3.82 -0.94
N GLU A 199 -5.31 3.21 0.16
CA GLU A 199 -4.59 2.13 0.79
C GLU A 199 -4.88 0.81 0.07
N CYS A 200 -3.84 0.09 -0.29
CA CYS A 200 -3.96 -1.19 -0.98
C CYS A 200 -3.27 -2.30 -0.19
N THR A 201 -3.90 -3.47 -0.14
CA THR A 201 -3.26 -4.69 0.36
C THR A 201 -3.04 -5.66 -0.80
N PHE A 202 -1.79 -5.96 -1.06
CA PHE A 202 -1.37 -6.94 -2.04
C PHE A 202 -0.81 -8.19 -1.37
N VAL A 203 -1.18 -9.37 -1.87
CA VAL A 203 -0.66 -10.67 -1.40
C VAL A 203 -0.07 -11.43 -2.57
N ARG A 204 1.11 -12.02 -2.38
CA ARG A 204 1.80 -12.78 -3.43
C ARG A 204 0.96 -13.94 -3.93
N LYS A 205 0.86 -14.07 -5.24
CA LYS A 205 0.21 -15.21 -5.89
C LYS A 205 1.00 -16.49 -5.63
N LYS A 206 0.32 -17.54 -5.26
CA LYS A 206 0.89 -18.89 -5.15
C LYS A 206 0.62 -19.68 -6.43
N ASP A 207 1.50 -20.60 -6.72
CA ASP A 207 1.35 -21.47 -7.90
C ASP A 207 0.02 -22.23 -7.84
N GLY A 208 -0.76 -22.14 -8.91
CA GLY A 208 -2.07 -22.77 -9.01
C GLY A 208 -3.20 -22.11 -8.21
N GLU A 209 -2.92 -21.03 -7.47
CA GLU A 209 -3.94 -20.30 -6.73
C GLU A 209 -4.85 -19.52 -7.69
N GLN A 210 -6.16 -19.63 -7.45
CA GLN A 210 -7.20 -18.85 -8.11
C GLN A 210 -8.06 -18.21 -7.02
N LEU A 211 -8.22 -16.88 -7.09
CA LEU A 211 -9.10 -16.14 -6.19
C LEU A 211 -10.30 -15.60 -6.97
N GLU A 212 -11.45 -15.61 -6.33
CA GLU A 212 -12.66 -15.00 -6.86
C GLU A 212 -12.61 -13.47 -6.75
N LEU A 213 -13.24 -12.79 -7.69
CA LEU A 213 -13.39 -11.33 -7.62
C LEU A 213 -14.22 -10.93 -6.41
N ASN A 214 -13.81 -9.88 -5.73
CA ASN A 214 -14.54 -9.33 -4.61
C ASN A 214 -15.89 -8.75 -5.04
N THR A 215 -16.97 -9.14 -4.34
CA THR A 215 -18.33 -8.63 -4.54
C THR A 215 -18.83 -7.74 -3.40
N GLN A 216 -18.02 -7.56 -2.36
CA GLN A 216 -18.39 -6.75 -1.21
C GLN A 216 -17.91 -5.31 -1.37
N PRO A 217 -18.72 -4.32 -0.98
CA PRO A 217 -18.31 -2.92 -1.04
C PRO A 217 -17.24 -2.61 0.01
N PHE A 218 -16.53 -1.51 -0.21
CA PHE A 218 -15.65 -0.89 0.77
C PHE A 218 -16.26 0.44 1.25
N PRO A 219 -15.96 0.88 2.49
CA PRO A 219 -15.10 0.23 3.47
C PRO A 219 -15.72 -1.04 4.08
N THR A 220 -14.88 -1.92 4.62
CA THR A 220 -15.26 -3.08 5.42
C THR A 220 -15.29 -2.74 6.93
N GLU A 221 -15.68 -3.67 7.78
CA GLU A 221 -15.63 -3.49 9.24
C GLU A 221 -14.22 -3.29 9.81
N PHE A 222 -13.18 -3.64 9.06
CA PHE A 222 -11.78 -3.48 9.47
C PHE A 222 -11.23 -2.09 9.13
N ASP A 223 -11.89 -1.34 8.26
CA ASP A 223 -11.48 -0.02 7.86
C ASP A 223 -11.86 1.04 8.90
N GLN A 224 -11.10 2.11 8.93
CA GLN A 224 -11.40 3.30 9.73
C GLN A 224 -11.07 4.54 8.89
N PRO A 225 -11.88 5.59 8.94
CA PRO A 225 -11.62 6.79 8.18
C PRO A 225 -10.29 7.43 8.59
N ASN A 226 -9.48 7.87 7.63
CA ASN A 226 -8.21 8.57 7.88
C ASN A 226 -8.46 9.90 8.62
N THR A 227 -9.57 10.59 8.30
CA THR A 227 -10.03 11.75 9.09
C THR A 227 -11.47 11.59 9.54
N ARG A 228 -11.76 11.98 10.78
CA ARG A 228 -13.10 11.96 11.36
C ARG A 228 -13.98 13.15 10.93
N ASP A 229 -13.38 14.16 10.30
CA ASP A 229 -14.06 15.37 9.88
C ASP A 229 -14.90 15.17 8.60
N ARG A 230 -14.77 14.02 7.96
CA ARG A 230 -15.47 13.66 6.72
C ARG A 230 -15.99 12.24 6.79
N PRO A 231 -17.13 11.96 6.12
CA PRO A 231 -17.57 10.59 5.96
C PRO A 231 -16.55 9.80 5.13
N ASP A 232 -16.46 8.51 5.40
CA ASP A 232 -15.65 7.61 4.62
C ASP A 232 -16.23 7.43 3.21
N TYR A 233 -15.35 7.19 2.22
CA TYR A 233 -15.77 7.00 0.83
C TYR A 233 -16.20 5.58 0.57
N ARG A 234 -17.35 5.43 -0.07
CA ARG A 234 -17.87 4.12 -0.43
C ARG A 234 -17.46 3.73 -1.84
N LEU A 235 -16.79 2.58 -1.98
CA LEU A 235 -16.44 1.99 -3.26
C LEU A 235 -17.39 0.83 -3.55
N VAL A 236 -18.20 0.92 -4.62
CA VAL A 236 -19.33 0.01 -4.87
C VAL A 236 -19.40 -0.54 -6.29
N GLY A 237 -18.38 -0.35 -7.11
CA GLY A 237 -18.40 -0.78 -8.49
C GLY A 237 -17.02 -0.96 -9.08
N TYR A 238 -16.98 -1.17 -10.37
CA TYR A 238 -15.73 -1.31 -11.11
C TYR A 238 -14.78 -0.11 -10.86
N PRO A 239 -13.51 -0.35 -10.64
CA PRO A 239 -12.81 -1.64 -10.70
C PRO A 239 -12.81 -2.44 -9.38
N PHE A 240 -13.25 -1.90 -8.26
CA PHE A 240 -13.02 -2.43 -6.91
C PHE A 240 -14.01 -3.54 -6.52
N VAL A 241 -15.22 -3.47 -7.03
CA VAL A 241 -16.30 -4.41 -6.71
C VAL A 241 -16.84 -5.00 -8.00
N ASN A 242 -16.96 -6.32 -8.04
CA ASN A 242 -17.56 -7.04 -9.16
C ASN A 242 -19.07 -7.17 -8.94
N CYS A 243 -19.85 -6.51 -9.80
CA CYS A 243 -21.32 -6.50 -9.76
C CYS A 243 -21.88 -7.51 -10.75
#